data_c4cb201be0d1948645df8dbb290900ae
#
_entry.id   c4cb201be0d1948645df8dbb290900ae
#
_cell.length_a   1.000
_cell.length_b   1.000
_cell.length_c   1.000
_cell.angle_alpha   90.00
_cell.angle_beta   90.00
_cell.angle_gamma   90.00
#
_symmetry.space_group_name_H-M   'P 1'
#
loop_
_entity.id
_entity.type
_entity.pdbx_description
1 polymer ?
#
loop_
_entity_poly.entity_id
_entity_poly.type
_entity_poly.pdbx_seq_one_letter_code
_entity_poly.pdbx_strand_id
1 'polypeptide(L)'
;MKILKCKYILCCDESFKVLENHAIIFDKKIEKILPNDELKSLGILDSAQVFSTPIAMPALFNAHTHLEYSANKAHLDFRGFSNWLKSVFENRGCISKALNQKILNKEIKKLLKSGVCGIGEYSSFGLEAKILAKSPLRSRFYCEILGTNEAFLEQAWSAFLERFKSASALKNKRFCPALAIHSPYSTHPNLAKKALEFAKKENLLLSAHLAESKDEIEYLAGKQNGLKESLSLINPAIKPLYSLGEFISMFDSDKTLFIHCVHAKSEFKNLRHIAHCPRSNRFLSSGTLDIKTAAKYANIALGTDGLSSNLSLSIWDEMRAGIMIHKDTHLDTLARTLLLMTTKNAAKALGFDSGEIKVGKNADIACFALPAGSKKSRLALDLILHTKEAKSLFIDGEKIF
;
A
#
# COMPACT_ATOMS: atom_id res chain seq x y z
N MET A 1 23.74 18.50 6.09
CA MET A 1 23.49 18.59 4.64
C MET A 1 24.10 17.39 3.93
N LYS A 2 23.39 16.80 2.96
CA LYS A 2 23.82 15.67 2.13
C LYS A 2 23.69 16.01 0.66
N ILE A 3 24.58 15.45 -0.16
CA ILE A 3 24.58 15.62 -1.61
C ILE A 3 24.57 14.23 -2.25
N LEU A 4 23.61 13.94 -3.12
CA LEU A 4 23.54 12.70 -3.88
C LEU A 4 23.74 13.01 -5.37
N LYS A 5 24.92 12.69 -5.91
CA LYS A 5 25.25 12.80 -7.33
C LYS A 5 24.65 11.59 -8.08
N CYS A 6 23.89 11.86 -9.14
CA CYS A 6 23.19 10.83 -9.89
C CYS A 6 23.55 10.92 -11.38
N LYS A 7 23.70 9.76 -12.04
CA LYS A 7 23.67 9.73 -13.50
C LYS A 7 22.26 10.02 -13.98
N TYR A 8 21.25 9.41 -13.36
CA TYR A 8 19.84 9.67 -13.64
C TYR A 8 19.05 9.92 -12.37
N ILE A 9 18.08 10.84 -12.43
CA ILE A 9 17.05 11.04 -11.41
C ILE A 9 15.69 10.86 -12.08
N LEU A 10 14.89 9.88 -11.62
CA LEU A 10 13.48 9.78 -11.97
C LEU A 10 12.70 10.61 -10.96
N CYS A 11 12.13 11.75 -11.39
CA CYS A 11 11.41 12.63 -10.47
C CYS A 11 10.07 12.06 -10.00
N CYS A 12 9.46 11.15 -10.78
CA CYS A 12 8.13 10.59 -10.55
C CYS A 12 7.05 11.66 -10.32
N ASP A 13 7.22 12.81 -10.95
CA ASP A 13 6.23 13.88 -11.04
C ASP A 13 5.17 13.57 -12.13
N GLU A 14 4.25 14.50 -12.37
CA GLU A 14 3.19 14.31 -13.38
C GLU A 14 3.70 14.09 -14.79
N SER A 15 4.82 14.74 -15.13
CA SER A 15 5.48 14.62 -16.44
C SER A 15 6.42 13.41 -16.53
N PHE A 16 6.63 12.70 -15.43
CA PHE A 16 7.63 11.64 -15.29
C PHE A 16 9.03 12.13 -15.74
N LYS A 17 9.44 13.32 -15.26
CA LYS A 17 10.70 13.94 -15.64
C LYS A 17 11.89 13.07 -15.29
N VAL A 18 12.82 12.93 -16.23
CA VAL A 18 14.11 12.24 -16.05
C VAL A 18 15.24 13.25 -16.21
N LEU A 19 15.98 13.53 -15.13
CA LEU A 19 17.16 14.37 -15.13
C LEU A 19 18.41 13.50 -15.32
N GLU A 20 19.39 14.01 -16.06
CA GLU A 20 20.66 13.32 -16.32
C GLU A 20 21.81 14.17 -15.78
N ASN A 21 22.77 13.54 -15.09
CA ASN A 21 23.94 14.18 -14.49
C ASN A 21 23.55 15.32 -13.51
N HIS A 22 22.60 15.06 -12.63
CA HIS A 22 22.15 16.02 -11.61
C HIS A 22 22.46 15.52 -10.20
N ALA A 23 22.50 16.46 -9.27
CA ALA A 23 22.61 16.21 -7.84
C ALA A 23 21.34 16.62 -7.11
N ILE A 24 21.04 15.89 -6.04
CA ILE A 24 20.03 16.23 -5.05
C ILE A 24 20.74 16.69 -3.78
N ILE A 25 20.46 17.92 -3.33
CA ILE A 25 20.94 18.46 -2.05
C ILE A 25 19.78 18.36 -1.07
N PHE A 26 20.02 17.73 0.08
CA PHE A 26 18.97 17.47 1.06
C PHE A 26 19.51 17.36 2.49
N ASP A 27 18.61 17.59 3.42
CA ASP A 27 18.66 17.10 4.80
C ASP A 27 17.37 16.31 5.06
N LYS A 28 16.48 16.73 5.93
CA LYS A 28 15.16 16.07 6.11
C LYS A 28 14.25 16.25 4.90
N LYS A 29 14.43 17.35 4.18
CA LYS A 29 13.71 17.68 2.94
C LYS A 29 14.68 17.86 1.78
N ILE A 30 14.18 17.73 0.56
CA ILE A 30 14.93 18.07 -0.65
C ILE A 30 15.01 19.59 -0.74
N GLU A 31 16.22 20.13 -0.75
CA GLU A 31 16.49 21.57 -0.72
C GLU A 31 16.76 22.12 -2.11
N LYS A 32 17.59 21.39 -2.91
CA LYS A 32 17.94 21.78 -4.29
C LYS A 32 18.12 20.57 -5.18
N ILE A 33 17.89 20.77 -6.47
CA ILE A 33 18.20 19.81 -7.54
C ILE A 33 18.88 20.62 -8.64
N LEU A 34 20.12 20.27 -9.01
CA LEU A 34 20.93 21.02 -9.97
C LEU A 34 21.89 20.10 -10.75
N PRO A 35 22.42 20.54 -11.90
CA PRO A 35 23.46 19.83 -12.64
C PRO A 35 24.70 19.54 -11.78
N ASN A 36 25.36 18.42 -12.01
CA ASN A 36 26.52 18.01 -11.20
C ASN A 36 27.73 18.94 -11.35
N ASP A 37 27.87 19.60 -12.47
CA ASP A 37 28.94 20.59 -12.76
C ASP A 37 28.79 21.88 -11.97
N GLU A 38 27.55 22.27 -11.65
CA GLU A 38 27.26 23.44 -10.83
C GLU A 38 27.63 23.28 -9.35
N LEU A 39 27.84 22.04 -8.87
CA LEU A 39 28.17 21.79 -7.45
C LEU A 39 29.47 22.45 -7.00
N LYS A 40 30.44 22.56 -7.87
CA LYS A 40 31.74 23.17 -7.53
C LYS A 40 31.61 24.69 -7.22
N SER A 41 30.72 25.37 -7.93
CA SER A 41 30.50 26.82 -7.74
C SER A 41 29.80 27.14 -6.42
N LEU A 42 29.14 26.16 -5.76
CA LEU A 42 28.45 26.38 -4.50
C LEU A 42 29.37 26.40 -3.27
N GLY A 43 30.63 25.95 -3.37
CA GLY A 43 31.58 25.92 -2.25
C GLY A 43 31.17 25.03 -1.06
N ILE A 44 30.18 24.10 -1.25
CA ILE A 44 29.59 23.32 -0.17
C ILE A 44 30.10 21.88 -0.10
N LEU A 45 30.94 21.46 -1.04
CA LEU A 45 31.38 20.05 -1.14
C LEU A 45 32.18 19.58 0.08
N ASP A 46 33.03 20.46 0.65
CA ASP A 46 33.88 20.10 1.79
C ASP A 46 33.12 19.97 3.11
N SER A 47 31.92 20.58 3.21
CA SER A 47 31.07 20.55 4.40
C SER A 47 29.92 19.53 4.32
N ALA A 48 29.78 18.84 3.18
CA ALA A 48 28.65 17.93 2.93
C ALA A 48 29.07 16.46 2.90
N GLN A 49 28.17 15.58 3.32
CA GLN A 49 28.28 14.15 3.02
C GLN A 49 27.89 13.91 1.56
N VAL A 50 28.82 13.47 0.73
CA VAL A 50 28.62 13.23 -0.70
C VAL A 50 28.45 11.75 -0.98
N PHE A 51 27.36 11.42 -1.67
CA PHE A 51 27.05 10.08 -2.18
C PHE A 51 26.96 10.10 -3.70
N SER A 52 27.11 8.92 -4.34
CA SER A 52 26.93 8.76 -5.78
C SER A 52 26.11 7.52 -6.09
N THR A 53 25.27 7.60 -7.13
CA THR A 53 24.46 6.48 -7.59
C THR A 53 24.21 6.54 -9.09
N PRO A 54 24.09 5.40 -9.78
CA PRO A 54 23.66 5.39 -11.17
C PRO A 54 22.26 5.99 -11.35
N ILE A 55 21.31 5.65 -10.46
CA ILE A 55 19.95 6.17 -10.52
C ILE A 55 19.38 6.38 -9.12
N ALA A 56 18.71 7.52 -8.96
CA ALA A 56 17.88 7.84 -7.80
C ALA A 56 16.44 8.09 -8.23
N MET A 57 15.51 7.72 -7.37
CA MET A 57 14.08 8.01 -7.50
C MET A 57 13.45 8.17 -6.11
N PRO A 58 12.19 8.65 -6.00
CA PRO A 58 11.51 8.61 -4.72
C PRO A 58 11.50 7.17 -4.19
N ALA A 59 11.69 7.01 -2.90
CA ALA A 59 11.52 5.72 -2.26
C ALA A 59 10.07 5.22 -2.44
N LEU A 60 9.92 3.90 -2.52
CA LEU A 60 8.66 3.25 -2.85
C LEU A 60 7.72 3.21 -1.66
N PHE A 61 6.44 3.15 -1.98
CA PHE A 61 5.35 2.87 -1.03
C PHE A 61 4.62 1.60 -1.44
N ASN A 62 4.19 0.82 -0.45
CA ASN A 62 3.28 -0.30 -0.60
C ASN A 62 1.94 0.10 0.03
N ALA A 63 0.93 0.38 -0.79
CA ALA A 63 -0.29 1.03 -0.32
C ALA A 63 -1.21 0.11 0.51
N HIS A 64 -0.99 -1.22 0.47
CA HIS A 64 -1.80 -2.19 1.19
C HIS A 64 -1.00 -3.42 1.56
N THR A 65 -0.87 -3.67 2.86
CA THR A 65 -0.20 -4.85 3.45
C THR A 65 -0.96 -5.36 4.67
N HIS A 66 -0.76 -6.66 4.96
CA HIS A 66 -1.17 -7.32 6.20
C HIS A 66 0.02 -8.07 6.78
N LEU A 67 0.87 -7.40 7.53
CA LEU A 67 2.03 -8.02 8.18
C LEU A 67 1.64 -9.06 9.23
N GLU A 68 0.42 -8.97 9.76
CA GLU A 68 -0.10 -9.94 10.73
C GLU A 68 -0.18 -11.36 10.16
N TYR A 69 -0.22 -11.54 8.82
CA TYR A 69 -0.18 -12.83 8.16
C TYR A 69 1.23 -13.30 7.77
N SER A 70 2.29 -12.60 8.20
CA SER A 70 3.68 -12.93 7.82
C SER A 70 4.17 -14.30 8.35
N ALA A 71 3.46 -14.89 9.28
CA ALA A 71 3.73 -16.25 9.77
C ALA A 71 3.05 -17.34 8.93
N ASN A 72 2.24 -16.99 7.92
CA ASN A 72 1.59 -17.97 7.05
C ASN A 72 2.63 -18.80 6.29
N LYS A 73 2.46 -20.12 6.34
CA LYS A 73 3.28 -21.11 5.65
C LYS A 73 2.39 -22.13 4.95
N ALA A 74 1.75 -21.71 3.86
CA ALA A 74 0.85 -22.56 3.08
C ALA A 74 -0.36 -23.14 3.87
N HIS A 75 -0.80 -22.44 4.91
CA HIS A 75 -2.02 -22.81 5.64
C HIS A 75 -3.30 -22.40 4.90
N LEU A 76 -3.19 -21.48 3.96
CA LEU A 76 -4.35 -20.86 3.29
C LEU A 76 -4.52 -21.39 1.87
N ASP A 77 -5.77 -21.54 1.45
CA ASP A 77 -6.15 -22.09 0.15
C ASP A 77 -6.28 -20.95 -0.89
N PHE A 78 -5.52 -21.00 -1.98
CA PHE A 78 -5.56 -20.01 -3.05
C PHE A 78 -6.50 -20.38 -4.22
N ARG A 79 -7.31 -21.43 -4.08
CA ARG A 79 -8.21 -21.91 -5.15
C ARG A 79 -9.53 -21.13 -5.20
N GLY A 80 -9.47 -19.80 -5.25
CA GLY A 80 -10.59 -18.88 -5.33
C GLY A 80 -10.90 -18.19 -4.00
N PHE A 81 -11.54 -17.02 -4.11
CA PHE A 81 -11.77 -16.12 -2.98
C PHE A 81 -12.53 -16.75 -1.81
N SER A 82 -13.64 -17.44 -2.08
CA SER A 82 -14.47 -18.04 -1.03
C SER A 82 -13.75 -19.17 -0.28
N ASN A 83 -12.99 -20.03 -1.00
CA ASN A 83 -12.19 -21.09 -0.37
C ASN A 83 -11.05 -20.49 0.48
N TRP A 84 -10.41 -19.43 -0.03
CA TRP A 84 -9.41 -18.71 0.71
C TRP A 84 -9.97 -18.13 2.01
N LEU A 85 -11.10 -17.44 1.95
CA LEU A 85 -11.72 -16.82 3.12
C LEU A 85 -12.11 -17.88 4.19
N LYS A 86 -12.65 -19.02 3.75
CA LYS A 86 -12.91 -20.15 4.63
C LYS A 86 -11.63 -20.61 5.32
N SER A 87 -10.55 -20.80 4.58
CA SER A 87 -9.26 -21.21 5.14
C SER A 87 -8.66 -20.17 6.09
N VAL A 88 -8.91 -18.87 5.86
CA VAL A 88 -8.56 -17.80 6.81
C VAL A 88 -9.31 -17.98 8.12
N PHE A 89 -10.62 -18.20 8.10
CA PHE A 89 -11.39 -18.42 9.33
C PHE A 89 -10.89 -19.61 10.14
N GLU A 90 -10.51 -20.68 9.47
CA GLU A 90 -10.00 -21.91 10.10
C GLU A 90 -8.58 -21.74 10.68
N ASN A 91 -7.70 -20.95 10.03
CA ASN A 91 -6.27 -20.93 10.33
C ASN A 91 -5.74 -19.63 10.91
N ARG A 92 -6.48 -18.50 10.87
CA ARG A 92 -6.00 -17.20 11.35
C ARG A 92 -5.48 -17.23 12.78
N GLY A 93 -6.07 -18.03 13.65
CA GLY A 93 -5.67 -18.19 15.04
C GLY A 93 -4.27 -18.84 15.18
N CYS A 94 -3.97 -19.85 14.35
CA CYS A 94 -2.64 -20.48 14.32
C CYS A 94 -1.59 -19.49 13.77
N ILE A 95 -1.93 -18.79 12.69
CA ILE A 95 -1.02 -17.84 12.03
C ILE A 95 -0.67 -16.70 12.97
N SER A 96 -1.66 -16.11 13.66
CA SER A 96 -1.43 -15.01 14.61
C SER A 96 -0.62 -15.44 15.82
N LYS A 97 -0.82 -16.67 16.36
CA LYS A 97 -0.01 -17.22 17.44
C LYS A 97 1.44 -17.51 17.04
N ALA A 98 1.69 -17.89 15.78
CA ALA A 98 3.01 -18.13 15.23
C ALA A 98 3.77 -16.83 14.91
N LEU A 99 3.07 -15.70 14.79
CA LEU A 99 3.67 -14.40 14.51
C LEU A 99 4.52 -13.94 15.71
N ASN A 100 5.73 -13.50 15.41
CA ASN A 100 6.65 -13.00 16.43
C ASN A 100 7.53 -11.88 15.89
N GLN A 101 8.24 -11.20 16.80
CA GLN A 101 9.11 -10.07 16.46
C GLN A 101 10.17 -10.40 15.41
N LYS A 102 10.73 -11.62 15.42
CA LYS A 102 11.75 -12.04 14.44
C LYS A 102 11.19 -12.10 13.03
N ILE A 103 9.95 -12.64 12.86
CA ILE A 103 9.25 -12.71 11.58
C ILE A 103 8.96 -11.31 11.09
N LEU A 104 8.36 -10.45 11.92
CA LEU A 104 8.02 -9.06 11.56
C LEU A 104 9.25 -8.26 11.17
N ASN A 105 10.32 -8.30 11.97
CA ASN A 105 11.57 -7.61 11.64
C ASN A 105 12.18 -8.09 10.31
N LYS A 106 12.06 -9.39 10.00
CA LYS A 106 12.51 -9.95 8.72
C LYS A 106 11.74 -9.36 7.55
N GLU A 107 10.42 -9.28 7.64
CA GLU A 107 9.60 -8.72 6.55
C GLU A 107 9.80 -7.21 6.41
N ILE A 108 9.87 -6.45 7.52
CA ILE A 108 10.23 -5.02 7.52
C ILE A 108 11.60 -4.80 6.86
N LYS A 109 12.59 -5.62 7.18
CA LYS A 109 13.93 -5.54 6.55
C LYS A 109 13.88 -5.80 5.05
N LYS A 110 13.06 -6.76 4.59
CA LYS A 110 12.87 -7.02 3.14
C LYS A 110 12.22 -5.82 2.45
N LEU A 111 11.16 -5.22 3.05
CA LEU A 111 10.53 -4.01 2.53
C LEU A 111 11.55 -2.87 2.38
N LEU A 112 12.31 -2.56 3.43
CA LEU A 112 13.35 -1.53 3.36
C LEU A 112 14.38 -1.84 2.28
N LYS A 113 14.90 -3.07 2.24
CA LYS A 113 15.90 -3.52 1.26
C LYS A 113 15.38 -3.41 -0.18
N SER A 114 14.09 -3.57 -0.41
CA SER A 114 13.49 -3.37 -1.74
C SER A 114 13.36 -1.89 -2.14
N GLY A 115 13.68 -0.95 -1.25
CA GLY A 115 13.56 0.50 -1.47
C GLY A 115 12.21 1.07 -1.03
N VAL A 116 11.40 0.31 -0.28
CA VAL A 116 10.14 0.79 0.30
C VAL A 116 10.43 1.62 1.54
N CYS A 117 9.89 2.84 1.59
CA CYS A 117 9.97 3.74 2.74
C CYS A 117 8.66 3.85 3.52
N GLY A 118 7.54 3.40 2.92
CA GLY A 118 6.24 3.53 3.57
C GLY A 118 5.24 2.46 3.16
N ILE A 119 4.31 2.18 4.06
CA ILE A 119 3.28 1.16 3.91
C ILE A 119 1.91 1.65 4.39
N GLY A 120 0.85 1.15 3.78
CA GLY A 120 -0.49 1.07 4.35
C GLY A 120 -0.64 -0.29 5.01
N GLU A 121 -0.56 -0.35 6.32
CA GLU A 121 -0.67 -1.59 7.09
C GLU A 121 -2.07 -1.75 7.64
N TYR A 122 -2.67 -2.91 7.44
CA TYR A 122 -4.03 -3.25 7.88
C TYR A 122 -3.96 -4.29 8.99
N SER A 123 -4.57 -3.98 10.12
CA SER A 123 -4.40 -4.77 11.33
C SER A 123 -5.72 -5.07 12.02
N SER A 124 -6.04 -6.36 12.11
CA SER A 124 -7.16 -6.87 12.89
C SER A 124 -6.78 -7.17 14.35
N PHE A 125 -5.46 -7.40 14.64
CA PHE A 125 -4.99 -7.80 15.96
C PHE A 125 -4.10 -6.78 16.66
N GLY A 126 -3.45 -5.86 15.95
CA GLY A 126 -2.55 -4.85 16.51
C GLY A 126 -1.17 -5.38 16.94
N LEU A 127 -0.80 -6.60 16.58
CA LEU A 127 0.42 -7.27 17.05
C LEU A 127 1.71 -6.60 16.55
N GLU A 128 1.69 -6.06 15.34
CA GLU A 128 2.81 -5.44 14.65
C GLU A 128 3.01 -3.94 15.01
N ALA A 129 2.03 -3.29 15.63
CA ALA A 129 2.02 -1.85 15.88
C ALA A 129 3.29 -1.33 16.58
N LYS A 130 3.71 -1.98 17.68
CA LYS A 130 4.91 -1.58 18.46
C LYS A 130 6.20 -1.69 17.64
N ILE A 131 6.29 -2.69 16.76
CA ILE A 131 7.47 -2.93 15.94
C ILE A 131 7.52 -1.91 14.81
N LEU A 132 6.39 -1.67 14.15
CA LEU A 132 6.27 -0.66 13.11
C LEU A 132 6.54 0.75 13.62
N ALA A 133 6.00 1.12 14.79
CA ALA A 133 6.23 2.44 15.39
C ALA A 133 7.70 2.72 15.71
N LYS A 134 8.52 1.67 15.94
CA LYS A 134 9.96 1.76 16.16
C LYS A 134 10.79 1.60 14.89
N SER A 135 10.18 1.16 13.79
CA SER A 135 10.87 0.97 12.51
C SER A 135 11.09 2.30 11.80
N PRO A 136 12.04 2.38 10.85
CA PRO A 136 12.20 3.57 10.01
C PRO A 136 11.09 3.75 8.97
N LEU A 137 10.25 2.73 8.73
CA LEU A 137 9.13 2.81 7.78
C LEU A 137 8.11 3.87 8.18
N ARG A 138 7.62 4.60 7.19
CA ARG A 138 6.36 5.33 7.35
C ARG A 138 5.21 4.33 7.32
N SER A 139 4.31 4.39 8.27
CA SER A 139 3.17 3.48 8.36
C SER A 139 1.89 4.27 8.53
N ARG A 140 0.98 4.14 7.55
CA ARG A 140 -0.42 4.44 7.76
C ARG A 140 -1.03 3.16 8.33
N PHE A 141 -1.24 3.14 9.64
CA PHE A 141 -1.66 1.96 10.38
C PHE A 141 -3.19 1.93 10.50
N TYR A 142 -3.83 1.19 9.63
CA TYR A 142 -5.28 1.04 9.60
C TYR A 142 -5.72 -0.01 10.61
N CYS A 143 -6.30 0.44 11.74
CA CYS A 143 -6.98 -0.46 12.67
C CYS A 143 -8.28 -0.91 12.02
N GLU A 144 -8.44 -2.20 11.78
CA GLU A 144 -9.63 -2.75 11.13
C GLU A 144 -10.77 -2.94 12.12
N ILE A 145 -11.99 -2.61 11.66
CA ILE A 145 -13.23 -2.93 12.35
C ILE A 145 -14.08 -3.83 11.48
N LEU A 146 -14.58 -4.90 12.07
CA LEU A 146 -15.46 -5.89 11.45
C LEU A 146 -16.39 -6.52 12.48
N GLY A 147 -17.53 -7.03 12.02
CA GLY A 147 -18.56 -7.68 12.86
C GLY A 147 -19.91 -7.59 12.17
N THR A 148 -20.55 -8.73 11.94
CA THR A 148 -21.82 -8.84 11.22
C THR A 148 -22.99 -9.22 12.11
N ASN A 149 -22.73 -9.84 13.27
CA ASN A 149 -23.76 -10.29 14.20
C ASN A 149 -24.13 -9.15 15.14
N GLU A 150 -25.41 -8.73 15.08
CA GLU A 150 -25.94 -7.59 15.83
C GLU A 150 -25.76 -7.74 17.35
N ALA A 151 -25.85 -8.97 17.87
CA ALA A 151 -25.67 -9.24 19.31
C ALA A 151 -24.24 -8.95 19.82
N PHE A 152 -23.23 -8.87 18.94
CA PHE A 152 -21.82 -8.70 19.31
C PHE A 152 -21.22 -7.37 18.82
N LEU A 153 -22.03 -6.42 18.32
CA LEU A 153 -21.51 -5.15 17.78
C LEU A 153 -20.79 -4.29 18.83
N GLU A 154 -21.32 -4.23 20.05
CA GLU A 154 -20.67 -3.46 21.14
C GLU A 154 -19.35 -4.11 21.59
N GLN A 155 -19.26 -5.43 21.58
CA GLN A 155 -18.01 -6.14 21.83
C GLN A 155 -16.97 -5.86 20.72
N ALA A 156 -17.39 -5.92 19.44
CA ALA A 156 -16.54 -5.59 18.30
C ALA A 156 -16.04 -4.14 18.36
N TRP A 157 -16.93 -3.21 18.73
CA TRP A 157 -16.58 -1.81 18.92
C TRP A 157 -15.57 -1.60 20.06
N SER A 158 -15.80 -2.22 21.21
CA SER A 158 -14.90 -2.11 22.37
C SER A 158 -13.51 -2.67 22.06
N ALA A 159 -13.44 -3.82 21.40
CA ALA A 159 -12.17 -4.42 20.97
C ALA A 159 -11.44 -3.55 19.92
N PHE A 160 -12.16 -2.93 19.00
CA PHE A 160 -11.58 -1.95 18.07
C PHE A 160 -11.01 -0.74 18.82
N LEU A 161 -11.76 -0.14 19.73
CA LEU A 161 -11.32 1.04 20.49
C LEU A 161 -10.05 0.76 21.31
N GLU A 162 -9.95 -0.41 21.93
CA GLU A 162 -8.75 -0.82 22.67
C GLU A 162 -7.52 -0.88 21.77
N ARG A 163 -7.63 -1.54 20.60
CA ARG A 163 -6.55 -1.60 19.61
C ARG A 163 -6.19 -0.22 19.08
N PHE A 164 -7.20 0.60 18.74
CA PHE A 164 -6.97 1.95 18.23
C PHE A 164 -6.29 2.85 19.28
N LYS A 165 -6.71 2.81 20.55
CA LYS A 165 -6.05 3.54 21.65
C LYS A 165 -4.61 3.09 21.82
N SER A 166 -4.35 1.77 21.79
CA SER A 166 -3.01 1.22 21.90
C SER A 166 -2.10 1.67 20.74
N ALA A 167 -2.62 1.67 19.51
CA ALA A 167 -1.89 2.18 18.34
C ALA A 167 -1.69 3.71 18.43
N SER A 168 -2.69 4.46 18.88
CA SER A 168 -2.62 5.92 19.00
C SER A 168 -1.59 6.38 20.03
N ALA A 169 -1.39 5.62 21.10
CA ALA A 169 -0.32 5.87 22.06
C ALA A 169 1.10 5.74 21.48
N LEU A 170 1.25 5.07 20.33
CA LEU A 170 2.51 4.90 19.62
C LEU A 170 2.71 5.92 18.48
N LYS A 171 1.73 6.82 18.26
CA LYS A 171 1.74 7.79 17.17
C LYS A 171 3.02 8.63 17.17
N ASN A 172 3.64 8.73 16.01
CA ASN A 172 4.78 9.63 15.78
C ASN A 172 4.76 10.12 14.31
N LYS A 173 5.79 10.84 13.87
CA LYS A 173 5.86 11.40 12.50
C LYS A 173 5.83 10.34 11.38
N ARG A 174 6.24 9.09 11.68
CA ARG A 174 6.29 7.98 10.72
C ARG A 174 5.17 6.95 10.95
N PHE A 175 4.66 6.82 12.17
CA PHE A 175 3.58 5.89 12.52
C PHE A 175 2.29 6.67 12.80
N CYS A 176 1.33 6.56 11.89
CA CYS A 176 0.08 7.33 11.88
C CYS A 176 -1.12 6.38 11.88
N PRO A 177 -1.82 6.22 13.03
CA PRO A 177 -3.05 5.43 13.09
C PRO A 177 -4.14 5.98 12.17
N ALA A 178 -4.92 5.06 11.59
CA ALA A 178 -6.04 5.30 10.71
C ALA A 178 -7.12 4.23 10.95
N LEU A 179 -8.25 4.30 10.26
CA LEU A 179 -9.34 3.37 10.44
C LEU A 179 -9.69 2.66 9.13
N ALA A 180 -9.81 1.32 9.16
CA ALA A 180 -10.40 0.57 8.09
C ALA A 180 -11.73 -0.07 8.50
N ILE A 181 -12.78 0.13 7.70
CA ILE A 181 -13.96 -0.71 7.71
C ILE A 181 -13.64 -1.88 6.79
N HIS A 182 -13.59 -3.10 7.35
CA HIS A 182 -13.01 -4.24 6.62
C HIS A 182 -13.62 -4.38 5.22
N SER A 183 -14.93 -4.63 5.12
CA SER A 183 -15.60 -4.80 3.82
C SER A 183 -17.14 -4.73 3.96
N PRO A 184 -17.91 -4.57 2.87
CA PRO A 184 -19.37 -4.56 2.93
C PRO A 184 -19.99 -5.90 3.36
N TYR A 185 -19.29 -7.02 3.17
CA TYR A 185 -19.78 -8.34 3.59
C TYR A 185 -19.43 -8.72 5.03
N SER A 186 -18.55 -7.96 5.69
CA SER A 186 -18.02 -8.31 7.02
C SER A 186 -18.31 -7.29 8.10
N THR A 187 -18.95 -6.15 7.79
CA THR A 187 -19.20 -5.08 8.76
C THR A 187 -20.66 -4.65 8.74
N HIS A 188 -21.31 -4.71 9.91
CA HIS A 188 -22.71 -4.32 10.07
C HIS A 188 -22.88 -2.79 9.88
N PRO A 189 -24.00 -2.29 9.29
CA PRO A 189 -24.22 -0.86 9.04
C PRO A 189 -24.09 0.02 10.29
N ASN A 190 -24.65 -0.40 11.42
CA ASN A 190 -24.58 0.35 12.67
C ASN A 190 -23.13 0.47 13.18
N LEU A 191 -22.33 -0.59 13.00
CA LEU A 191 -20.90 -0.59 13.37
C LEU A 191 -20.10 0.30 12.43
N ALA A 192 -20.36 0.22 11.11
CA ALA A 192 -19.72 1.07 10.12
C ALA A 192 -20.04 2.55 10.35
N LYS A 193 -21.31 2.91 10.57
CA LYS A 193 -21.73 4.28 10.88
C LYS A 193 -21.01 4.82 12.11
N LYS A 194 -21.00 4.07 13.22
CA LYS A 194 -20.32 4.44 14.47
C LYS A 194 -18.81 4.66 14.24
N ALA A 195 -18.17 3.79 13.42
CA ALA A 195 -16.76 3.92 13.08
C ALA A 195 -16.47 5.15 12.20
N LEU A 196 -17.31 5.46 11.24
CA LEU A 196 -17.16 6.64 10.38
C LEU A 196 -17.36 7.95 11.14
N GLU A 197 -18.35 8.01 12.06
CA GLU A 197 -18.54 9.14 12.96
C GLU A 197 -17.30 9.36 13.84
N PHE A 198 -16.74 8.28 14.39
CA PHE A 198 -15.49 8.33 15.15
C PHE A 198 -14.33 8.82 14.28
N ALA A 199 -14.14 8.28 13.09
CA ALA A 199 -13.09 8.70 12.18
C ALA A 199 -13.19 10.17 11.77
N LYS A 200 -14.40 10.68 11.56
CA LYS A 200 -14.66 12.10 11.30
C LYS A 200 -14.25 12.97 12.47
N LYS A 201 -14.62 12.59 13.71
CA LYS A 201 -14.27 13.30 14.96
C LYS A 201 -12.75 13.34 15.16
N GLU A 202 -12.06 12.22 14.94
CA GLU A 202 -10.62 12.09 15.12
C GLU A 202 -9.80 12.53 13.88
N ASN A 203 -10.46 13.01 12.82
CA ASN A 203 -9.86 13.42 11.54
C ASN A 203 -8.94 12.35 10.92
N LEU A 204 -9.41 11.10 10.89
CA LEU A 204 -8.64 9.95 10.40
C LEU A 204 -8.77 9.77 8.88
N LEU A 205 -7.73 9.20 8.27
CA LEU A 205 -7.85 8.57 6.97
C LEU A 205 -8.61 7.25 7.11
N LEU A 206 -9.33 6.91 6.05
CA LEU A 206 -10.22 5.76 5.98
C LEU A 206 -9.73 4.76 4.94
N SER A 207 -10.13 3.50 5.12
CA SER A 207 -10.01 2.49 4.08
C SER A 207 -11.09 1.43 4.17
N ALA A 208 -11.32 0.72 3.05
CA ALA A 208 -12.15 -0.47 3.01
C ALA A 208 -11.76 -1.37 1.84
N HIS A 209 -11.82 -2.71 2.02
CA HIS A 209 -11.82 -3.65 0.90
C HIS A 209 -13.16 -3.53 0.18
N LEU A 210 -13.12 -3.50 -1.15
CA LEU A 210 -14.30 -3.20 -1.95
C LEU A 210 -14.26 -3.93 -3.30
N ALA A 211 -15.35 -4.63 -3.61
CA ALA A 211 -15.56 -5.23 -4.93
C ALA A 211 -14.35 -6.05 -5.39
N GLU A 212 -13.77 -6.82 -4.46
CA GLU A 212 -12.56 -7.58 -4.68
C GLU A 212 -12.81 -8.77 -5.60
N SER A 213 -13.91 -9.49 -5.38
CA SER A 213 -14.24 -10.70 -6.09
C SER A 213 -15.63 -10.66 -6.72
N LYS A 214 -15.86 -11.53 -7.71
CA LYS A 214 -17.18 -11.75 -8.26
C LYS A 214 -18.14 -12.31 -7.20
N ASP A 215 -17.63 -13.15 -6.31
CA ASP A 215 -18.41 -13.73 -5.19
C ASP A 215 -18.96 -12.63 -4.27
N GLU A 216 -18.19 -11.57 -4.00
CA GLU A 216 -18.65 -10.43 -3.23
C GLU A 216 -19.83 -9.71 -3.90
N ILE A 217 -19.71 -9.42 -5.20
CA ILE A 217 -20.76 -8.74 -5.96
C ILE A 217 -22.04 -9.60 -6.00
N GLU A 218 -21.91 -10.91 -6.21
CA GLU A 218 -23.04 -11.83 -6.22
C GLU A 218 -23.70 -11.96 -4.85
N TYR A 219 -22.89 -12.02 -3.78
CA TYR A 219 -23.39 -12.01 -2.41
C TYR A 219 -24.18 -10.74 -2.10
N LEU A 220 -23.61 -9.55 -2.41
CA LEU A 220 -24.30 -8.27 -2.19
C LEU A 220 -25.60 -8.14 -2.98
N ALA A 221 -25.70 -8.82 -4.14
CA ALA A 221 -26.94 -8.97 -4.92
C ALA A 221 -27.92 -10.02 -4.37
N GLY A 222 -27.65 -10.62 -3.21
CA GLY A 222 -28.53 -11.59 -2.56
C GLY A 222 -28.42 -13.02 -3.07
N LYS A 223 -27.45 -13.33 -3.94
CA LYS A 223 -27.26 -14.68 -4.47
C LYS A 223 -26.63 -15.63 -3.43
N GLN A 224 -26.99 -16.91 -3.53
CA GLN A 224 -26.30 -17.98 -2.84
C GLN A 224 -24.99 -18.29 -3.56
N ASN A 225 -23.86 -18.29 -2.83
CA ASN A 225 -22.54 -18.61 -3.38
C ASN A 225 -21.58 -19.03 -2.27
N GLY A 226 -20.35 -19.40 -2.64
CA GLY A 226 -19.34 -19.86 -1.69
C GLY A 226 -18.95 -18.81 -0.64
N LEU A 227 -19.05 -17.51 -0.94
CA LEU A 227 -18.81 -16.45 0.05
C LEU A 227 -19.87 -16.50 1.16
N LYS A 228 -21.16 -16.61 0.80
CA LYS A 228 -22.22 -16.74 1.81
C LYS A 228 -22.03 -17.98 2.68
N GLU A 229 -21.64 -19.11 2.07
CA GLU A 229 -21.35 -20.35 2.80
C GLU A 229 -20.20 -20.13 3.80
N SER A 230 -19.10 -19.52 3.37
CA SER A 230 -17.96 -19.22 4.24
C SER A 230 -18.33 -18.28 5.39
N LEU A 231 -19.09 -17.22 5.12
CA LEU A 231 -19.55 -16.27 6.13
C LEU A 231 -20.53 -16.91 7.14
N SER A 232 -21.32 -17.88 6.69
CA SER A 232 -22.27 -18.60 7.53
C SER A 232 -21.60 -19.45 8.63
N LEU A 233 -20.29 -19.76 8.48
CA LEU A 233 -19.51 -20.44 9.52
C LEU A 233 -19.35 -19.58 10.79
N ILE A 234 -19.35 -18.27 10.64
CA ILE A 234 -19.20 -17.30 11.75
C ILE A 234 -20.50 -16.61 12.13
N ASN A 235 -21.44 -16.49 11.20
CA ASN A 235 -22.76 -15.93 11.43
C ASN A 235 -23.81 -16.69 10.59
N PRO A 236 -24.47 -17.73 11.14
CA PRO A 236 -25.47 -18.51 10.39
C PRO A 236 -26.63 -17.69 9.83
N ALA A 237 -26.96 -16.56 10.45
CA ALA A 237 -28.02 -15.64 10.01
C ALA A 237 -27.54 -14.57 9.02
N ILE A 238 -26.33 -14.71 8.45
CA ILE A 238 -25.72 -13.69 7.58
C ILE A 238 -26.56 -13.45 6.33
N LYS A 239 -26.75 -12.19 6.02
CA LYS A 239 -27.40 -11.71 4.79
C LYS A 239 -26.70 -10.44 4.31
N PRO A 240 -26.83 -10.07 3.03
CA PRO A 240 -26.37 -8.77 2.55
C PRO A 240 -27.05 -7.64 3.32
N LEU A 241 -26.26 -6.66 3.75
CA LEU A 241 -26.73 -5.51 4.52
C LEU A 241 -26.58 -4.19 3.74
N TYR A 242 -25.94 -4.24 2.57
CA TYR A 242 -25.70 -3.12 1.66
C TYR A 242 -25.83 -3.57 0.21
N SER A 243 -26.16 -2.65 -0.66
CA SER A 243 -25.67 -2.66 -2.04
C SER A 243 -24.25 -2.04 -2.09
N LEU A 244 -23.54 -2.26 -3.19
CA LEU A 244 -22.19 -1.68 -3.36
C LEU A 244 -22.21 -0.15 -3.30
N GLY A 245 -23.21 0.48 -3.95
CA GLY A 245 -23.37 1.94 -3.96
C GLY A 245 -23.69 2.51 -2.57
N GLU A 246 -24.58 1.87 -1.82
CA GLU A 246 -24.89 2.28 -0.43
C GLU A 246 -23.64 2.26 0.44
N PHE A 247 -22.85 1.19 0.37
CA PHE A 247 -21.62 1.11 1.15
C PHE A 247 -20.64 2.24 0.79
N ILE A 248 -20.39 2.47 -0.50
CA ILE A 248 -19.48 3.53 -0.98
C ILE A 248 -19.97 4.91 -0.51
N SER A 249 -21.29 5.18 -0.57
CA SER A 249 -21.86 6.47 -0.24
C SER A 249 -21.68 6.89 1.23
N MET A 250 -21.35 5.95 2.12
CA MET A 250 -21.08 6.23 3.52
C MET A 250 -19.75 6.93 3.76
N PHE A 251 -18.80 6.83 2.83
CA PHE A 251 -17.43 7.29 3.01
C PHE A 251 -17.18 8.71 2.48
N ASP A 252 -16.29 9.45 3.16
CA ASP A 252 -15.63 10.61 2.57
C ASP A 252 -14.59 10.11 1.55
N SER A 253 -14.93 10.22 0.27
CA SER A 253 -14.12 9.66 -0.82
C SER A 253 -12.70 10.25 -0.87
N ASP A 254 -12.51 11.53 -0.53
CA ASP A 254 -11.19 12.19 -0.57
C ASP A 254 -10.24 11.70 0.53
N LYS A 255 -10.79 11.13 1.61
CA LYS A 255 -10.04 10.57 2.75
C LYS A 255 -9.95 9.04 2.72
N THR A 256 -10.58 8.39 1.75
CA THR A 256 -10.73 6.94 1.74
C THR A 256 -9.90 6.28 0.65
N LEU A 257 -9.08 5.29 1.05
CA LEU A 257 -8.39 4.37 0.17
C LEU A 257 -9.18 3.07 0.05
N PHE A 258 -9.81 2.82 -1.09
CA PHE A 258 -10.51 1.57 -1.38
C PHE A 258 -9.53 0.54 -1.95
N ILE A 259 -9.63 -0.70 -1.48
CA ILE A 259 -8.69 -1.77 -1.83
C ILE A 259 -9.33 -2.70 -2.85
N HIS A 260 -8.51 -3.20 -3.78
CA HIS A 260 -8.84 -4.08 -4.91
C HIS A 260 -9.73 -3.42 -5.97
N CYS A 261 -10.97 -3.16 -5.71
CA CYS A 261 -11.97 -2.54 -6.60
C CYS A 261 -12.09 -3.21 -7.98
N VAL A 262 -11.75 -4.51 -8.09
CA VAL A 262 -11.69 -5.24 -9.38
C VAL A 262 -13.03 -5.20 -10.11
N HIS A 263 -14.12 -5.31 -9.37
CA HIS A 263 -15.48 -5.36 -9.90
C HIS A 263 -16.30 -4.09 -9.65
N ALA A 264 -15.65 -2.97 -9.27
CA ALA A 264 -16.35 -1.71 -8.96
C ALA A 264 -17.00 -1.03 -10.19
N LYS A 265 -16.47 -1.26 -11.39
CA LYS A 265 -17.07 -0.84 -12.70
C LYS A 265 -17.64 0.59 -12.71
N SER A 266 -18.96 0.75 -12.77
CA SER A 266 -19.64 2.05 -12.78
C SER A 266 -19.40 2.90 -11.55
N GLU A 267 -19.00 2.27 -10.44
CA GLU A 267 -18.72 2.96 -9.17
C GLU A 267 -17.37 3.67 -9.14
N PHE A 268 -16.47 3.45 -10.10
CA PHE A 268 -15.17 4.15 -10.15
C PHE A 268 -15.30 5.68 -10.03
N LYS A 269 -16.35 6.27 -10.57
CA LYS A 269 -16.62 7.71 -10.49
C LYS A 269 -16.78 8.24 -9.06
N ASN A 270 -17.13 7.36 -8.12
CA ASN A 270 -17.35 7.66 -6.72
C ASN A 270 -16.10 7.41 -5.85
N LEU A 271 -15.02 6.87 -6.45
CA LEU A 271 -13.77 6.53 -5.75
C LEU A 271 -12.68 7.54 -6.07
N ARG A 272 -11.92 7.99 -5.07
CA ARG A 272 -10.80 8.92 -5.27
C ARG A 272 -9.43 8.25 -5.16
N HIS A 273 -9.31 7.24 -4.34
CA HIS A 273 -8.07 6.47 -4.17
C HIS A 273 -8.37 4.97 -4.21
N ILE A 274 -7.59 4.24 -5.01
CA ILE A 274 -7.68 2.78 -5.15
C ILE A 274 -6.30 2.17 -4.94
N ALA A 275 -6.20 1.11 -4.14
CA ALA A 275 -5.01 0.25 -4.09
C ALA A 275 -5.27 -1.02 -4.92
N HIS A 276 -4.51 -1.17 -5.99
CA HIS A 276 -4.51 -2.35 -6.84
C HIS A 276 -3.50 -3.38 -6.34
N CYS A 277 -3.91 -4.64 -6.19
CA CYS A 277 -3.09 -5.75 -5.71
C CYS A 277 -3.02 -6.87 -6.78
N PRO A 278 -2.21 -6.70 -7.84
CA PRO A 278 -2.21 -7.58 -9.02
C PRO A 278 -2.08 -9.06 -8.71
N ARG A 279 -1.12 -9.42 -7.85
CA ARG A 279 -0.79 -10.82 -7.54
C ARG A 279 -1.82 -11.46 -6.63
N SER A 280 -2.25 -10.78 -5.57
CA SER A 280 -3.31 -11.25 -4.69
C SER A 280 -4.58 -11.50 -5.51
N ASN A 281 -5.03 -10.52 -6.30
CA ASN A 281 -6.19 -10.67 -7.17
C ASN A 281 -6.08 -11.88 -8.11
N ARG A 282 -4.87 -12.15 -8.64
CA ARG A 282 -4.62 -13.31 -9.51
C ARG A 282 -4.69 -14.63 -8.75
N PHE A 283 -4.06 -14.71 -7.58
CA PHE A 283 -4.04 -15.92 -6.75
C PHE A 283 -5.42 -16.29 -6.23
N LEU A 284 -6.23 -15.30 -5.86
CA LEU A 284 -7.59 -15.51 -5.38
C LEU A 284 -8.63 -15.63 -6.50
N SER A 285 -8.20 -15.60 -7.77
CA SER A 285 -9.08 -15.64 -8.94
C SER A 285 -10.10 -14.50 -8.99
N SER A 286 -9.77 -13.38 -8.34
CA SER A 286 -10.63 -12.18 -8.27
C SER A 286 -10.75 -11.44 -9.59
N GLY A 287 -9.81 -11.64 -10.53
CA GLY A 287 -9.77 -10.95 -11.82
C GLY A 287 -8.72 -9.84 -11.87
N THR A 288 -8.89 -8.90 -12.79
CA THR A 288 -7.95 -7.80 -13.04
C THR A 288 -8.67 -6.46 -13.01
N LEU A 289 -8.16 -5.51 -12.23
CA LEU A 289 -8.67 -4.13 -12.21
C LEU A 289 -8.49 -3.48 -13.60
N ASP A 290 -9.54 -2.88 -14.15
CA ASP A 290 -9.42 -2.03 -15.33
C ASP A 290 -8.79 -0.68 -14.96
N ILE A 291 -7.46 -0.65 -14.95
CA ILE A 291 -6.71 0.55 -14.57
C ILE A 291 -6.94 1.72 -15.53
N LYS A 292 -7.25 1.48 -16.83
CA LYS A 292 -7.50 2.54 -17.79
C LYS A 292 -8.79 3.28 -17.46
N THR A 293 -9.86 2.56 -17.15
CA THR A 293 -11.13 3.16 -16.76
C THR A 293 -11.05 3.77 -15.38
N ALA A 294 -10.50 3.07 -14.39
CA ALA A 294 -10.37 3.56 -13.02
C ALA A 294 -9.52 4.85 -12.92
N ALA A 295 -8.42 4.95 -13.68
CA ALA A 295 -7.54 6.12 -13.70
C ALA A 295 -8.18 7.42 -14.21
N LYS A 296 -9.32 7.34 -14.89
CA LYS A 296 -10.08 8.53 -15.29
C LYS A 296 -10.73 9.25 -14.11
N TYR A 297 -10.92 8.55 -12.98
CA TYR A 297 -11.66 9.02 -11.82
C TYR A 297 -10.85 9.00 -10.55
N ALA A 298 -9.95 8.02 -10.41
CA ALA A 298 -9.25 7.72 -9.16
C ALA A 298 -7.73 7.76 -9.30
N ASN A 299 -7.06 8.15 -8.23
CA ASN A 299 -5.64 7.96 -8.03
C ASN A 299 -5.38 6.50 -7.68
N ILE A 300 -4.68 5.76 -8.55
CA ILE A 300 -4.41 4.34 -8.35
C ILE A 300 -3.02 4.17 -7.74
N ALA A 301 -2.93 3.46 -6.63
CA ALA A 301 -1.70 3.01 -5.98
C ALA A 301 -1.54 1.49 -6.14
N LEU A 302 -0.34 0.95 -5.92
CA LEU A 302 -0.08 -0.49 -5.82
C LEU A 302 0.05 -0.92 -4.37
N GLY A 303 -0.54 -2.08 -4.06
CA GLY A 303 -0.38 -2.82 -2.81
C GLY A 303 -0.02 -4.28 -3.06
N THR A 304 0.56 -4.95 -2.09
CA THR A 304 0.87 -6.38 -2.17
C THR A 304 -0.20 -7.26 -1.58
N ASP A 305 -1.06 -6.70 -0.74
CA ASP A 305 -1.83 -7.48 0.21
C ASP A 305 -0.91 -8.25 1.20
N GLY A 306 -1.44 -9.18 1.98
CA GLY A 306 -0.69 -9.96 2.97
C GLY A 306 -0.09 -11.25 2.40
N LEU A 307 0.76 -11.90 3.19
CA LEU A 307 1.20 -13.28 2.90
C LEU A 307 0.06 -14.29 3.08
N SER A 308 -1.14 -13.84 3.37
CA SER A 308 -2.38 -14.62 3.32
C SER A 308 -2.84 -14.91 1.90
N SER A 309 -2.54 -14.03 0.94
CA SER A 309 -2.99 -14.10 -0.45
C SER A 309 -1.86 -13.85 -1.46
N ASN A 310 -0.60 -13.71 -0.98
CA ASN A 310 0.56 -13.41 -1.80
C ASN A 310 1.79 -14.22 -1.36
N LEU A 311 2.80 -14.32 -2.25
CA LEU A 311 4.04 -15.06 -2.01
C LEU A 311 5.15 -14.19 -1.40
N SER A 312 5.07 -12.88 -1.56
CA SER A 312 6.03 -11.90 -1.00
C SER A 312 5.38 -10.52 -0.89
N LEU A 313 5.95 -9.65 -0.04
CA LEU A 313 5.57 -8.24 0.06
C LEU A 313 6.43 -7.36 -0.89
N SER A 314 6.94 -7.93 -1.97
CA SER A 314 7.78 -7.25 -2.94
C SER A 314 6.93 -6.40 -3.89
N ILE A 315 7.03 -5.09 -3.78
CA ILE A 315 6.33 -4.17 -4.68
C ILE A 315 6.90 -4.23 -6.12
N TRP A 316 8.15 -4.66 -6.28
CA TRP A 316 8.73 -4.93 -7.61
C TRP A 316 8.04 -6.09 -8.30
N ASP A 317 7.68 -7.14 -7.55
CA ASP A 317 6.95 -8.29 -8.10
C ASP A 317 5.52 -7.91 -8.47
N GLU A 318 4.88 -6.98 -7.73
CA GLU A 318 3.58 -6.42 -8.11
C GLU A 318 3.67 -5.65 -9.43
N MET A 319 4.70 -4.81 -9.60
CA MET A 319 4.91 -4.11 -10.87
C MET A 319 5.15 -5.07 -12.03
N ARG A 320 5.94 -6.14 -11.84
CA ARG A 320 6.15 -7.19 -12.87
C ARG A 320 4.85 -7.91 -13.22
N ALA A 321 4.06 -8.26 -12.21
CA ALA A 321 2.73 -8.81 -12.44
C ALA A 321 1.82 -7.83 -13.19
N GLY A 322 1.86 -6.54 -12.84
CA GLY A 322 1.15 -5.48 -13.54
C GLY A 322 1.52 -5.40 -15.02
N ILE A 323 2.82 -5.54 -15.37
CA ILE A 323 3.26 -5.60 -16.76
C ILE A 323 2.64 -6.79 -17.52
N MET A 324 2.53 -7.94 -16.85
CA MET A 324 2.02 -9.17 -17.48
C MET A 324 0.50 -9.16 -17.67
N ILE A 325 -0.26 -8.53 -16.76
CA ILE A 325 -1.73 -8.59 -16.79
C ILE A 325 -2.37 -7.43 -17.58
N HIS A 326 -1.71 -6.26 -17.67
CA HIS A 326 -2.24 -5.09 -18.39
C HIS A 326 -1.70 -5.01 -19.83
N LYS A 327 -1.90 -6.09 -20.59
CA LYS A 327 -1.35 -6.30 -21.94
C LYS A 327 -1.74 -5.26 -23.00
N ASP A 328 -2.85 -4.55 -22.79
CA ASP A 328 -3.39 -3.57 -23.75
C ASP A 328 -2.79 -2.17 -23.59
N THR A 329 -1.71 -2.03 -22.82
CA THR A 329 -1.00 -0.76 -22.62
C THR A 329 0.45 -0.91 -23.09
N HIS A 330 0.96 0.08 -23.85
CA HIS A 330 2.35 0.09 -24.29
C HIS A 330 3.31 -0.01 -23.09
N LEU A 331 4.33 -0.87 -23.19
CA LEU A 331 5.21 -1.24 -22.06
C LEU A 331 5.87 -0.04 -21.35
N ASP A 332 6.41 0.93 -22.11
CA ASP A 332 7.06 2.10 -21.50
C ASP A 332 6.08 3.00 -20.76
N THR A 333 4.87 3.16 -21.29
CA THR A 333 3.80 3.91 -20.63
C THR A 333 3.33 3.19 -19.37
N LEU A 334 3.12 1.87 -19.47
CA LEU A 334 2.71 1.05 -18.33
C LEU A 334 3.78 1.05 -17.23
N ALA A 335 5.06 0.92 -17.59
CA ALA A 335 6.16 0.95 -16.63
C ALA A 335 6.22 2.27 -15.85
N ARG A 336 6.07 3.42 -16.52
CA ARG A 336 5.98 4.73 -15.85
C ARG A 336 4.77 4.82 -14.94
N THR A 337 3.61 4.36 -15.40
CA THR A 337 2.37 4.34 -14.61
C THR A 337 2.54 3.49 -13.35
N LEU A 338 3.12 2.29 -13.45
CA LEU A 338 3.36 1.41 -12.32
C LEU A 338 4.34 2.02 -11.30
N LEU A 339 5.41 2.71 -11.76
CA LEU A 339 6.30 3.44 -10.85
C LEU A 339 5.57 4.59 -10.14
N LEU A 340 4.72 5.34 -10.84
CA LEU A 340 3.90 6.38 -10.21
C LEU A 340 2.93 5.79 -9.18
N MET A 341 2.34 4.63 -9.45
CA MET A 341 1.46 3.91 -8.51
C MET A 341 2.18 3.50 -7.21
N THR A 342 3.50 3.31 -7.25
CA THR A 342 4.30 2.92 -6.07
C THR A 342 5.06 4.08 -5.45
N THR A 343 5.00 5.28 -6.00
CA THR A 343 5.68 6.47 -5.52
C THR A 343 4.67 7.58 -5.19
N LYS A 344 4.49 8.54 -6.09
CA LYS A 344 3.59 9.69 -5.94
C LYS A 344 2.16 9.30 -5.54
N ASN A 345 1.58 8.35 -6.26
CA ASN A 345 0.20 7.99 -6.06
C ASN A 345 -0.04 7.30 -4.71
N ALA A 346 0.84 6.36 -4.34
CA ALA A 346 0.74 5.68 -3.06
C ALA A 346 1.04 6.62 -1.88
N ALA A 347 2.05 7.48 -1.98
CA ALA A 347 2.33 8.49 -0.97
C ALA A 347 1.12 9.41 -0.74
N LYS A 348 0.47 9.88 -1.84
CA LYS A 348 -0.75 10.70 -1.79
C LYS A 348 -1.90 9.96 -1.11
N ALA A 349 -2.16 8.70 -1.51
CA ALA A 349 -3.25 7.90 -0.94
C ALA A 349 -3.07 7.62 0.55
N LEU A 350 -1.81 7.45 1.00
CA LEU A 350 -1.46 7.24 2.41
C LEU A 350 -1.26 8.55 3.20
N GLY A 351 -1.39 9.72 2.55
CA GLY A 351 -1.28 11.03 3.20
C GLY A 351 0.12 11.38 3.68
N PHE A 352 1.17 11.01 2.91
CA PHE A 352 2.55 11.39 3.18
C PHE A 352 3.07 12.42 2.16
N ASP A 353 3.78 13.43 2.66
CA ASP A 353 4.40 14.48 1.81
C ASP A 353 5.71 13.96 1.19
N SER A 354 5.59 12.95 0.33
CA SER A 354 6.68 12.20 -0.28
C SER A 354 6.29 11.70 -1.68
N GLY A 355 7.09 10.82 -2.26
CA GLY A 355 6.79 10.11 -3.52
C GLY A 355 7.19 10.84 -4.79
N GLU A 356 7.84 12.01 -4.68
CA GLU A 356 8.41 12.79 -5.79
C GLU A 356 9.79 13.30 -5.42
N ILE A 357 10.74 13.33 -6.37
CA ILE A 357 11.97 14.11 -6.22
C ILE A 357 11.67 15.56 -6.62
N LYS A 358 11.31 16.36 -5.63
CA LYS A 358 10.90 17.74 -5.79
C LYS A 358 11.31 18.55 -4.57
N VAL A 359 11.80 19.79 -4.79
CA VAL A 359 12.16 20.70 -3.71
C VAL A 359 10.99 20.90 -2.75
N GLY A 360 11.28 20.85 -1.45
CA GLY A 360 10.31 20.95 -0.35
C GLY A 360 9.71 19.62 0.11
N LYS A 361 9.75 18.55 -0.69
CA LYS A 361 9.29 17.20 -0.30
C LYS A 361 10.23 16.55 0.71
N ASN A 362 9.72 15.59 1.49
CA ASN A 362 10.56 14.78 2.37
C ASN A 362 11.64 14.07 1.55
N ALA A 363 12.84 14.01 2.08
CA ALA A 363 13.97 13.34 1.42
C ALA A 363 13.90 11.81 1.66
N ASP A 364 12.85 11.20 1.10
CA ASP A 364 12.67 9.76 1.00
C ASP A 364 13.14 9.31 -0.38
N ILE A 365 14.40 8.86 -0.46
CA ILE A 365 15.09 8.62 -1.72
C ILE A 365 15.64 7.20 -1.74
N ALA A 366 15.36 6.46 -2.81
CA ALA A 366 15.95 5.14 -3.04
C ALA A 366 16.91 5.20 -4.23
N CYS A 367 18.06 4.55 -4.07
CA CYS A 367 19.11 4.44 -5.08
C CYS A 367 19.20 3.02 -5.60
N PHE A 368 19.31 2.86 -6.92
CA PHE A 368 19.34 1.56 -7.56
C PHE A 368 20.52 1.39 -8.50
N ALA A 369 20.91 0.14 -8.76
CA ALA A 369 21.80 -0.18 -9.86
C ALA A 369 21.02 -0.08 -11.18
N LEU A 370 21.76 0.19 -12.26
CA LEU A 370 21.24 0.08 -13.62
C LEU A 370 21.94 -1.03 -14.37
N PRO A 371 21.22 -1.85 -15.15
CA PRO A 371 21.83 -2.74 -16.11
C PRO A 371 22.72 -1.96 -17.10
N ALA A 372 23.84 -2.55 -17.53
CA ALA A 372 24.83 -1.87 -18.38
C ALA A 372 24.25 -1.35 -19.71
N GLY A 373 23.25 -2.03 -20.27
CA GLY A 373 22.60 -1.63 -21.52
C GLY A 373 21.40 -0.69 -21.38
N SER A 374 21.12 -0.15 -20.18
CA SER A 374 19.97 0.72 -19.96
C SER A 374 20.08 2.04 -20.71
N LYS A 375 19.00 2.41 -21.41
CA LYS A 375 18.84 3.67 -22.13
C LYS A 375 17.86 4.58 -21.39
N LYS A 376 18.09 5.90 -21.46
CA LYS A 376 17.24 6.91 -20.80
C LYS A 376 15.75 6.74 -21.12
N SER A 377 15.40 6.37 -22.33
CA SER A 377 14.00 6.15 -22.77
C SER A 377 13.33 4.97 -22.08
N ARG A 378 14.09 3.95 -21.61
CA ARG A 378 13.57 2.70 -21.03
C ARG A 378 13.82 2.55 -19.55
N LEU A 379 14.33 3.57 -18.84
CA LEU A 379 14.75 3.46 -17.44
C LEU A 379 13.65 2.90 -16.52
N ALA A 380 12.40 3.30 -16.72
CA ALA A 380 11.28 2.79 -15.94
C ALA A 380 11.09 1.28 -16.11
N LEU A 381 11.10 0.80 -17.34
CA LEU A 381 10.94 -0.61 -17.68
C LEU A 381 12.16 -1.43 -17.21
N ASP A 382 13.37 -0.95 -17.49
CA ASP A 382 14.62 -1.63 -17.09
C ASP A 382 14.70 -1.77 -15.56
N LEU A 383 14.28 -0.75 -14.79
CA LEU A 383 14.20 -0.83 -13.33
C LEU A 383 13.22 -1.93 -12.89
N ILE A 384 11.99 -1.94 -13.43
CA ILE A 384 10.97 -2.93 -13.02
C ILE A 384 11.45 -4.35 -13.31
N LEU A 385 12.04 -4.58 -14.50
CA LEU A 385 12.45 -5.92 -14.92
C LEU A 385 13.65 -6.44 -14.16
N HIS A 386 14.61 -5.59 -13.80
CA HIS A 386 15.93 -6.02 -13.31
C HIS A 386 16.21 -5.69 -11.85
N THR A 387 15.41 -4.84 -11.20
CA THR A 387 15.64 -4.47 -9.79
C THR A 387 15.04 -5.51 -8.84
N LYS A 388 15.82 -5.87 -7.82
CA LYS A 388 15.36 -6.68 -6.67
C LYS A 388 15.47 -5.89 -5.38
N GLU A 389 16.59 -5.19 -5.20
CA GLU A 389 16.92 -4.45 -3.98
C GLU A 389 17.51 -3.07 -4.32
N ALA A 390 17.33 -2.14 -3.39
CA ALA A 390 18.01 -0.84 -3.45
C ALA A 390 19.49 -0.98 -3.04
N LYS A 391 20.34 -0.11 -3.56
CA LYS A 391 21.74 0.04 -3.16
C LYS A 391 21.87 0.88 -1.89
N SER A 392 21.01 1.88 -1.74
CA SER A 392 20.84 2.66 -0.51
C SER A 392 19.43 3.22 -0.44
N LEU A 393 18.99 3.50 0.78
CA LEU A 393 17.68 4.07 1.08
C LEU A 393 17.86 5.21 2.08
N PHE A 394 17.24 6.35 1.80
CA PHE A 394 17.12 7.49 2.71
C PHE A 394 15.64 7.67 3.06
N ILE A 395 15.35 7.90 4.33
CA ILE A 395 14.02 8.23 4.85
C ILE A 395 14.15 9.45 5.77
N ASP A 396 13.39 10.52 5.51
CA ASP A 396 13.61 11.82 6.15
C ASP A 396 15.07 12.29 6.04
N GLY A 397 15.74 11.96 4.94
CA GLY A 397 17.15 12.26 4.72
C GLY A 397 18.14 11.43 5.57
N GLU A 398 17.68 10.57 6.45
CA GLU A 398 18.53 9.63 7.20
C GLU A 398 18.86 8.42 6.32
N LYS A 399 20.15 8.08 6.20
CA LYS A 399 20.58 6.89 5.48
C LYS A 399 20.23 5.65 6.29
N ILE A 400 19.40 4.76 5.73
CA ILE A 400 18.97 3.54 6.39
C ILE A 400 19.97 2.41 6.19
N PHE A 401 20.58 2.32 4.99
CA PHE A 401 21.69 1.42 4.66
C PHE A 401 22.47 1.88 3.43
#